data_a37d9f0fbbb999e3589369411555b894
#
_entry.id   a37d9f0fbbb999e3589369411555b894
#
_cell.length_a   1.000
_cell.length_b   1.000
_cell.length_c   1.000
_cell.angle_alpha   90.00
_cell.angle_beta   90.00
_cell.angle_gamma   90.00
#
_symmetry.space_group_name_H-M   'P 1'
#
loop_
_entity.id
_entity.type
_entity.pdbx_description
1 polymer ?
#
loop_
_entity_poly.entity_id
_entity_poly.type
_entity_poly.pdbx_seq_one_letter_code
_entity_poly.pdbx_strand_id
1 'polypeptide(L)'
;MKYKNILFLCLMLFLSASAYPALKDYIYPFSSPSFNEYGTVGLIRMPSARLHEEGTIAFNWAKNDPYTRGSIIAYPFSWLEASWQYTDVDNALYSNVESFSGKQTYKDKGFDVKFKLVSEGSLVPNIALGIRDIAGTGTFAAEYLVASKNIDISSSFNHFNYETTIDLTIG
;
A
#
# COMPACT_ATOMS: atom_id res chain seq x y z
N MET A 1 -24.20 9.27 22.75
CA MET A 1 -24.86 9.93 21.57
C MET A 1 -23.87 10.51 20.56
N LYS A 2 -22.58 10.67 20.85
CA LYS A 2 -21.59 11.31 19.95
C LYS A 2 -21.09 10.38 18.79
N TYR A 3 -21.06 9.08 18.97
CA TYR A 3 -20.48 8.15 17.96
C TYR A 3 -21.40 7.81 16.78
N LYS A 4 -22.72 7.94 16.94
CA LYS A 4 -23.69 7.73 15.83
C LYS A 4 -23.52 8.74 14.70
N ASN A 5 -23.12 9.97 15.02
CA ASN A 5 -22.94 11.01 14.01
C ASN A 5 -21.64 10.86 13.23
N ILE A 6 -20.59 10.30 13.87
CA ILE A 6 -19.31 10.03 13.20
C ILE A 6 -19.46 8.85 12.24
N LEU A 7 -20.14 7.78 12.66
CA LEU A 7 -20.42 6.63 11.81
C LEU A 7 -21.28 7.04 10.59
N PHE A 8 -22.27 7.91 10.79
CA PHE A 8 -23.12 8.41 9.71
C PHE A 8 -22.34 9.32 8.75
N LEU A 9 -21.42 10.15 9.27
CA LEU A 9 -20.54 10.99 8.44
C LEU A 9 -19.57 10.16 7.61
N CYS A 10 -18.98 9.12 8.20
CA CYS A 10 -18.14 8.15 7.47
C CYS A 10 -18.94 7.41 6.39
N LEU A 11 -20.16 6.97 6.70
CA LEU A 11 -21.02 6.29 5.73
C LEU A 11 -21.44 7.24 4.57
N MET A 12 -21.69 8.51 4.85
CA MET A 12 -21.99 9.53 3.81
C MET A 12 -20.78 9.84 2.93
N LEU A 13 -19.56 9.82 3.48
CA LEU A 13 -18.32 9.97 2.71
C LEU A 13 -18.08 8.77 1.77
N PHE A 14 -18.43 7.55 2.19
CA PHE A 14 -18.36 6.36 1.33
C PHE A 14 -19.41 6.38 0.20
N LEU A 15 -20.59 6.91 0.46
CA LEU A 15 -21.66 7.00 -0.56
C LEU A 15 -21.41 8.11 -1.59
N SER A 16 -20.66 9.15 -1.25
CA SER A 16 -20.33 10.23 -2.18
C SER A 16 -19.18 9.87 -3.14
N ALA A 17 -18.37 8.86 -2.81
CA ALA A 17 -17.26 8.42 -3.67
C ALA A 17 -17.73 7.76 -4.99
N SER A 18 -19.00 7.35 -5.07
CA SER A 18 -19.56 6.71 -6.26
C SER A 18 -20.08 7.67 -7.34
N ALA A 19 -20.06 8.97 -7.10
CA ALA A 19 -20.76 9.97 -7.94
C ALA A 19 -19.85 10.75 -8.91
N TYR A 20 -18.56 10.43 -8.99
CA TYR A 20 -17.72 11.03 -10.02
C TYR A 20 -17.89 10.25 -11.33
N PRO A 21 -18.38 10.88 -12.43
CA PRO A 21 -18.36 10.23 -13.72
C PRO A 21 -16.89 9.89 -14.01
N ALA A 22 -16.59 8.60 -14.13
CA ALA A 22 -15.30 8.17 -14.64
C ALA A 22 -15.09 8.93 -15.96
N LEU A 23 -14.08 9.79 -16.02
CA LEU A 23 -13.62 10.34 -17.28
C LEU A 23 -13.19 9.15 -18.13
N LYS A 24 -14.00 8.82 -19.12
CA LYS A 24 -14.02 7.57 -19.89
C LYS A 24 -12.76 7.30 -20.69
N ASP A 25 -11.83 8.27 -20.70
CA ASP A 25 -10.65 8.30 -21.58
C ASP A 25 -9.33 8.52 -20.83
N TYR A 26 -9.31 8.38 -19.48
CA TYR A 26 -8.03 8.44 -18.78
C TYR A 26 -7.36 7.06 -18.85
N ILE A 27 -6.51 6.90 -19.88
CA ILE A 27 -5.67 5.72 -20.00
C ILE A 27 -4.49 5.87 -19.03
N TYR A 28 -4.52 5.09 -17.99
CA TYR A 28 -3.40 4.97 -17.07
C TYR A 28 -2.24 4.25 -17.78
N PRO A 29 -1.05 4.89 -17.98
CA PRO A 29 0.07 4.17 -18.54
C PRO A 29 0.45 3.02 -17.60
N PHE A 30 0.34 1.82 -18.13
CA PHE A 30 0.50 0.58 -17.37
C PHE A 30 1.98 0.36 -17.05
N SER A 31 2.43 0.83 -15.91
CA SER A 31 3.55 0.22 -15.22
C SER A 31 2.97 -0.63 -14.09
N SER A 32 3.24 -1.92 -14.12
CA SER A 32 2.83 -2.79 -13.01
C SER A 32 3.42 -2.22 -11.71
N PRO A 33 2.61 -1.88 -10.72
CA PRO A 33 3.12 -1.26 -9.51
C PRO A 33 4.08 -2.22 -8.79
N SER A 34 5.21 -1.71 -8.31
CA SER A 34 6.18 -2.47 -7.53
C SER A 34 5.72 -2.65 -6.08
N PHE A 35 6.26 -3.66 -5.40
CA PHE A 35 6.08 -3.84 -3.97
C PHE A 35 7.22 -3.17 -3.20
N ASN A 36 6.90 -2.55 -2.10
CA ASN A 36 7.88 -2.07 -1.13
C ASN A 36 8.36 -3.22 -0.21
N GLU A 37 9.29 -2.94 0.69
CA GLU A 37 9.84 -3.97 1.58
C GLU A 37 8.84 -4.54 2.60
N TYR A 38 7.70 -3.89 2.82
CA TYR A 38 6.62 -4.38 3.70
C TYR A 38 5.57 -5.22 2.95
N GLY A 39 5.72 -5.37 1.62
CA GLY A 39 4.78 -6.16 0.81
C GLY A 39 3.50 -5.43 0.43
N THR A 40 3.45 -4.10 0.57
CA THR A 40 2.39 -3.26 -0.01
C THR A 40 2.88 -2.62 -1.30
N VAL A 41 1.96 -2.22 -2.19
CA VAL A 41 2.36 -1.47 -3.38
C VAL A 41 3.02 -0.15 -2.99
N GLY A 42 4.23 0.07 -3.51
CA GLY A 42 5.06 1.24 -3.22
C GLY A 42 6.50 1.09 -3.66
N LEU A 43 7.37 2.00 -3.20
CA LEU A 43 8.80 2.04 -3.51
C LEU A 43 9.63 1.98 -2.22
N ILE A 44 10.61 1.08 -2.17
CA ILE A 44 11.54 0.90 -1.04
C ILE A 44 10.77 0.70 0.28
N ARG A 45 10.49 1.76 1.03
CA ARG A 45 9.74 1.76 2.30
C ARG A 45 8.46 2.58 2.24
N MET A 46 8.28 3.38 1.19
CA MET A 46 7.15 4.28 1.05
C MET A 46 6.00 3.57 0.33
N PRO A 47 4.81 3.49 0.94
CA PRO A 47 3.62 3.01 0.25
C PRO A 47 3.18 4.02 -0.81
N SER A 48 2.46 3.54 -1.84
CA SER A 48 1.78 4.39 -2.81
C SER A 48 0.27 4.17 -2.75
N ALA A 49 -0.50 5.08 -3.33
CA ALA A 49 -1.95 4.94 -3.43
C ALA A 49 -2.40 3.99 -4.55
N ARG A 50 -1.46 3.29 -5.15
CA ARG A 50 -1.70 2.33 -6.22
C ARG A 50 -2.07 0.97 -5.67
N LEU A 51 -2.88 0.22 -6.42
CA LEU A 51 -3.23 -1.18 -6.16
C LEU A 51 -3.03 -1.98 -7.45
N HIS A 52 -2.83 -3.29 -7.31
CA HIS A 52 -2.95 -4.21 -8.44
C HIS A 52 -4.42 -4.46 -8.79
N GLU A 53 -4.64 -5.19 -9.88
CA GLU A 53 -5.98 -5.57 -10.33
C GLU A 53 -6.67 -6.49 -9.33
N GLU A 54 -7.99 -6.37 -9.26
CA GLU A 54 -8.85 -7.25 -8.47
C GLU A 54 -8.62 -8.72 -8.84
N GLY A 55 -8.60 -9.59 -7.83
CA GLY A 55 -8.33 -11.02 -7.99
C GLY A 55 -6.84 -11.38 -8.03
N THR A 56 -5.93 -10.40 -8.00
CA THR A 56 -4.49 -10.67 -7.96
C THR A 56 -4.07 -11.21 -6.60
N ILE A 57 -3.19 -12.21 -6.62
CA ILE A 57 -2.43 -12.67 -5.45
C ILE A 57 -0.96 -12.58 -5.79
N ALA A 58 -0.17 -11.99 -4.90
CA ALA A 58 1.25 -11.80 -5.09
C ALA A 58 2.05 -12.31 -3.88
N PHE A 59 3.31 -12.63 -4.13
CA PHE A 59 4.29 -12.93 -3.09
C PHE A 59 5.44 -11.94 -3.22
N ASN A 60 5.85 -11.37 -2.08
CA ASN A 60 7.00 -10.47 -2.02
C ASN A 60 8.02 -10.99 -1.02
N TRP A 61 9.30 -10.93 -1.39
CA TRP A 61 10.41 -11.23 -0.52
C TRP A 61 11.40 -10.09 -0.56
N ALA A 62 11.66 -9.49 0.60
CA ALA A 62 12.56 -8.35 0.73
C ALA A 62 13.59 -8.61 1.83
N LYS A 63 14.85 -8.25 1.56
CA LYS A 63 15.92 -8.23 2.55
C LYS A 63 16.55 -6.86 2.59
N ASN A 64 16.55 -6.27 3.79
CA ASN A 64 17.20 -5.00 4.08
C ASN A 64 17.65 -5.04 5.55
N ASP A 65 18.93 -5.33 5.75
CA ASP A 65 19.50 -5.58 7.08
C ASP A 65 19.07 -4.51 8.10
N PRO A 66 18.64 -4.92 9.31
CA PRO A 66 18.61 -6.29 9.84
C PRO A 66 17.30 -7.07 9.56
N TYR A 67 16.48 -6.65 8.62
CA TYR A 67 15.16 -7.22 8.36
C TYR A 67 15.15 -8.12 7.13
N THR A 68 14.56 -9.31 7.29
CA THR A 68 14.15 -10.17 6.18
C THR A 68 12.63 -10.36 6.25
N ARG A 69 11.91 -9.98 5.18
CA ARG A 69 10.44 -9.99 5.13
C ARG A 69 9.92 -10.85 3.99
N GLY A 70 8.94 -11.68 4.30
CA GLY A 70 8.13 -12.39 3.34
C GLY A 70 6.68 -11.97 3.47
N SER A 71 6.00 -11.67 2.37
CA SER A 71 4.61 -11.22 2.38
C SER A 71 3.78 -11.93 1.33
N ILE A 72 2.53 -12.25 1.68
CA ILE A 72 1.50 -12.70 0.75
C ILE A 72 0.47 -11.58 0.67
N ILE A 73 0.23 -11.07 -0.54
CA ILE A 73 -0.62 -9.93 -0.79
C ILE A 73 -1.79 -10.37 -1.66
N ALA A 74 -3.00 -9.92 -1.33
CA ALA A 74 -4.21 -10.20 -2.09
C ALA A 74 -5.00 -8.92 -2.35
N TYR A 75 -5.65 -8.87 -3.51
CA TYR A 75 -6.51 -7.78 -3.95
C TYR A 75 -7.93 -8.32 -4.17
N PRO A 76 -8.68 -8.59 -3.07
CA PRO A 76 -10.01 -9.20 -3.17
C PRO A 76 -11.03 -8.27 -3.84
N PHE A 77 -10.78 -6.97 -3.83
CA PHE A 77 -11.60 -5.94 -4.47
C PHE A 77 -10.70 -4.85 -5.06
N SER A 78 -11.19 -4.14 -6.07
CA SER A 78 -10.45 -3.05 -6.74
C SER A 78 -10.06 -1.88 -5.84
N TRP A 79 -10.60 -1.82 -4.63
CA TRP A 79 -10.35 -0.79 -3.61
C TRP A 79 -9.63 -1.31 -2.37
N LEU A 80 -9.32 -2.62 -2.28
CA LEU A 80 -8.74 -3.25 -1.09
C LEU A 80 -7.48 -4.04 -1.44
N GLU A 81 -6.38 -3.71 -0.78
CA GLU A 81 -5.17 -4.52 -0.66
C GLU A 81 -5.11 -5.06 0.76
N ALA A 82 -4.91 -6.35 0.91
CA ALA A 82 -4.70 -7.02 2.18
C ALA A 82 -3.42 -7.84 2.10
N SER A 83 -2.57 -7.78 3.12
CA SER A 83 -1.36 -8.60 3.15
C SER A 83 -1.15 -9.23 4.51
N TRP A 84 -0.55 -10.41 4.48
CA TRP A 84 0.05 -11.04 5.63
C TRP A 84 1.56 -10.99 5.47
N GLN A 85 2.28 -10.57 6.52
CA GLN A 85 3.72 -10.51 6.51
C GLN A 85 4.35 -11.30 7.65
N TYR A 86 5.55 -11.79 7.36
CA TYR A 86 6.45 -12.42 8.32
C TYR A 86 7.79 -11.71 8.25
N THR A 87 8.26 -11.20 9.38
CA THR A 87 9.51 -10.46 9.49
C THR A 87 10.47 -11.21 10.41
N ASP A 88 11.68 -11.44 9.95
CA ASP A 88 12.83 -11.88 10.74
C ASP A 88 13.73 -10.68 11.02
N VAL A 89 14.13 -10.50 12.28
CA VAL A 89 14.99 -9.40 12.75
C VAL A 89 16.32 -9.95 13.21
N ASP A 90 17.32 -9.94 12.33
CA ASP A 90 18.60 -10.64 12.51
C ASP A 90 19.43 -10.14 13.71
N ASN A 91 19.26 -8.89 14.12
CA ASN A 91 20.01 -8.28 15.24
C ASN A 91 19.25 -8.27 16.57
N ALA A 92 18.12 -8.95 16.66
CA ALA A 92 17.34 -9.08 17.88
C ALA A 92 17.13 -10.55 18.23
N LEU A 93 17.29 -10.91 19.51
CA LEU A 93 16.99 -12.26 19.97
C LEU A 93 15.49 -12.40 20.27
N TYR A 94 14.96 -13.57 20.00
CA TYR A 94 13.57 -13.91 20.33
C TYR A 94 13.31 -13.83 21.85
N SER A 95 14.29 -14.23 22.66
CA SER A 95 14.24 -14.17 24.11
C SER A 95 15.63 -13.97 24.69
N ASN A 96 15.73 -13.31 25.84
CA ASN A 96 16.97 -13.20 26.62
C ASN A 96 17.28 -14.48 27.39
N VAL A 97 16.40 -15.48 27.37
CA VAL A 97 16.58 -16.76 28.07
C VAL A 97 17.08 -17.82 27.09
N GLU A 98 18.39 -18.07 27.09
CA GLU A 98 19.04 -18.99 26.14
C GLU A 98 18.49 -20.41 26.22
N SER A 99 18.13 -20.89 27.42
CA SER A 99 17.54 -22.22 27.60
C SER A 99 16.14 -22.37 26.95
N PHE A 100 15.47 -21.25 26.69
CA PHE A 100 14.14 -21.24 26.05
C PHE A 100 14.21 -21.10 24.53
N SER A 101 15.00 -20.17 24.03
CA SER A 101 15.02 -19.80 22.60
C SER A 101 16.34 -20.07 21.89
N GLY A 102 17.41 -20.42 22.65
CA GLY A 102 18.75 -20.53 22.09
C GLY A 102 19.17 -19.18 21.48
N LYS A 103 19.77 -19.26 20.29
CA LYS A 103 20.20 -18.08 19.50
C LYS A 103 19.20 -17.70 18.42
N GLN A 104 17.93 -18.05 18.57
CA GLN A 104 16.90 -17.74 17.60
C GLN A 104 16.68 -16.22 17.49
N THR A 105 16.63 -15.70 16.28
CA THR A 105 16.31 -14.31 15.98
C THR A 105 14.83 -13.99 16.25
N TYR A 106 14.53 -12.73 16.49
CA TYR A 106 13.16 -12.27 16.72
C TYR A 106 12.33 -12.42 15.45
N LYS A 107 11.14 -12.98 15.59
CA LYS A 107 10.18 -13.23 14.52
C LYS A 107 8.91 -12.46 14.78
N ASP A 108 8.46 -11.72 13.78
CA ASP A 108 7.24 -10.94 13.83
C ASP A 108 6.25 -11.38 12.74
N LYS A 109 4.96 -11.23 13.03
CA LYS A 109 3.86 -11.53 12.10
C LYS A 109 2.83 -10.43 12.19
N GLY A 110 2.38 -9.94 11.04
CA GLY A 110 1.37 -8.90 10.98
C GLY A 110 0.43 -9.06 9.81
N PHE A 111 -0.72 -8.40 9.91
CA PHE A 111 -1.66 -8.21 8.82
C PHE A 111 -1.77 -6.73 8.53
N ASP A 112 -1.67 -6.37 7.27
CA ASP A 112 -1.81 -5.01 6.78
C ASP A 112 -3.03 -4.91 5.87
N VAL A 113 -3.64 -3.73 5.86
CA VAL A 113 -4.70 -3.40 4.92
C VAL A 113 -4.46 -2.01 4.33
N LYS A 114 -4.83 -1.84 3.06
CA LYS A 114 -4.83 -0.54 2.39
C LYS A 114 -6.12 -0.38 1.61
N PHE A 115 -6.79 0.75 1.83
CA PHE A 115 -8.06 1.11 1.21
C PHE A 115 -7.84 2.24 0.21
N LYS A 116 -8.17 2.03 -1.05
CA LYS A 116 -8.23 3.08 -2.04
C LYS A 116 -9.53 3.88 -1.84
N LEU A 117 -9.38 5.13 -1.44
CA LEU A 117 -10.49 6.03 -1.15
C LEU A 117 -10.94 6.81 -2.38
N VAL A 118 -9.97 7.20 -3.24
CA VAL A 118 -10.21 7.97 -4.46
C VAL A 118 -9.42 7.33 -5.59
N SER A 119 -10.08 7.12 -6.73
CA SER A 119 -9.40 6.69 -7.95
C SER A 119 -8.87 7.88 -8.74
N GLU A 120 -7.71 7.71 -9.35
CA GLU A 120 -7.07 8.72 -10.16
C GLU A 120 -7.93 9.09 -11.36
N GLY A 121 -8.02 10.38 -11.63
CA GLY A 121 -8.60 10.96 -12.83
C GLY A 121 -7.63 11.96 -13.46
N SER A 122 -8.07 12.75 -14.44
CA SER A 122 -7.21 13.73 -15.11
C SER A 122 -6.61 14.77 -14.14
N LEU A 123 -7.39 15.26 -13.18
CA LEU A 123 -6.96 16.28 -12.22
C LEU A 123 -6.80 15.75 -10.79
N VAL A 124 -7.45 14.62 -10.46
CA VAL A 124 -7.51 14.09 -9.10
C VAL A 124 -6.50 12.95 -8.94
N PRO A 125 -5.68 12.91 -7.87
CA PRO A 125 -4.79 11.78 -7.59
C PRO A 125 -5.55 10.55 -7.08
N ASN A 126 -4.93 9.38 -7.15
CA ASN A 126 -5.32 8.27 -6.26
C ASN A 126 -5.06 8.69 -4.82
N ILE A 127 -5.98 8.35 -3.92
CA ILE A 127 -5.80 8.53 -2.47
C ILE A 127 -6.08 7.19 -1.80
N ALA A 128 -5.18 6.77 -0.93
CA ALA A 128 -5.33 5.54 -0.15
C ALA A 128 -4.96 5.75 1.31
N LEU A 129 -5.70 5.06 2.17
CA LEU A 129 -5.46 4.94 3.61
C LEU A 129 -4.95 3.52 3.88
N GLY A 130 -3.85 3.39 4.59
CA GLY A 130 -3.33 2.10 5.02
C GLY A 130 -3.16 2.01 6.52
N ILE A 131 -3.34 0.78 7.02
CA ILE A 131 -3.10 0.42 8.42
C ILE A 131 -2.19 -0.80 8.39
N ARG A 132 -0.99 -0.67 8.95
CA ARG A 132 -0.02 -1.73 9.06
C ARG A 132 -0.14 -2.40 10.41
N ASP A 133 0.03 -3.72 10.43
CA ASP A 133 0.00 -4.55 11.63
C ASP A 133 -1.31 -4.38 12.43
N ILE A 134 -2.45 -4.31 11.70
CA ILE A 134 -3.80 -4.19 12.29
C ILE A 134 -4.16 -5.39 13.15
N ALA A 135 -3.59 -6.56 12.85
CA ALA A 135 -3.72 -7.78 13.63
C ALA A 135 -2.38 -8.52 13.64
N GLY A 136 -1.62 -8.33 14.70
CA GLY A 136 -0.29 -8.89 14.88
C GLY A 136 0.28 -8.52 16.24
N THR A 137 1.59 -8.31 16.30
CA THR A 137 2.27 -7.99 17.56
C THR A 137 2.28 -6.49 17.86
N GLY A 138 1.99 -5.65 16.88
CA GLY A 138 2.09 -4.19 16.97
C GLY A 138 3.52 -3.65 16.84
N THR A 139 4.50 -4.51 16.58
CA THR A 139 5.92 -4.10 16.51
C THR A 139 6.18 -3.12 15.38
N PHE A 140 5.50 -3.30 14.24
CA PHE A 140 5.62 -2.44 13.06
C PHE A 140 4.33 -1.70 12.74
N ALA A 141 3.46 -1.50 13.74
CA ALA A 141 2.20 -0.81 13.56
C ALA A 141 2.41 0.63 13.04
N ALA A 142 1.65 0.98 12.02
CA ALA A 142 1.65 2.32 11.45
C ALA A 142 0.36 2.57 10.69
N GLU A 143 -0.08 3.82 10.69
CA GLU A 143 -1.17 4.31 9.88
C GLU A 143 -0.61 5.34 8.88
N TYR A 144 -1.11 5.32 7.65
CA TYR A 144 -0.64 6.25 6.63
C TYR A 144 -1.75 6.65 5.67
N LEU A 145 -1.66 7.87 5.17
CA LEU A 145 -2.47 8.39 4.09
C LEU A 145 -1.53 8.77 2.95
N VAL A 146 -1.79 8.27 1.76
CA VAL A 146 -0.95 8.52 0.58
C VAL A 146 -1.78 8.99 -0.59
N ALA A 147 -1.17 9.85 -1.41
CA ALA A 147 -1.70 10.28 -2.69
C ALA A 147 -0.69 9.99 -3.80
N SER A 148 -1.16 9.43 -4.92
CA SER A 148 -0.31 9.14 -6.09
C SER A 148 -0.94 9.71 -7.34
N LYS A 149 -0.13 10.40 -8.17
CA LYS A 149 -0.57 11.02 -9.41
C LYS A 149 0.42 10.73 -10.53
N ASN A 150 -0.08 10.24 -11.65
CA ASN A 150 0.65 10.16 -12.88
C ASN A 150 0.45 11.45 -13.69
N ILE A 151 1.53 12.04 -14.17
CA ILE A 151 1.54 13.26 -14.97
C ILE A 151 2.16 12.94 -16.32
N ASP A 152 1.36 13.07 -17.38
CA ASP A 152 1.84 12.95 -18.76
C ASP A 152 2.56 14.24 -19.15
N ILE A 153 3.84 14.12 -19.49
CA ILE A 153 4.68 15.23 -19.96
C ILE A 153 5.10 15.05 -21.44
N SER A 154 4.50 14.12 -22.14
CA SER A 154 4.85 13.80 -23.54
C SER A 154 4.77 15.01 -24.47
N SER A 155 3.80 15.89 -24.24
CA SER A 155 3.64 17.13 -25.03
C SER A 155 4.78 18.14 -24.87
N SER A 156 5.54 18.05 -23.77
CA SER A 156 6.67 18.95 -23.48
C SER A 156 7.96 18.53 -24.20
N PHE A 157 8.03 17.29 -24.72
CA PHE A 157 9.21 16.71 -25.37
C PHE A 157 8.92 16.20 -26.80
N ASN A 158 8.16 16.95 -27.58
CA ASN A 158 7.68 16.58 -28.92
C ASN A 158 8.75 16.22 -29.98
N HIS A 159 10.03 16.12 -29.61
CA HIS A 159 11.10 15.73 -30.55
C HIS A 159 11.33 14.23 -30.66
N PHE A 160 10.76 13.48 -29.77
CA PHE A 160 10.86 12.00 -29.72
C PHE A 160 9.46 11.42 -29.51
N ASN A 161 8.98 10.55 -30.39
CA ASN A 161 7.69 9.87 -30.32
C ASN A 161 7.59 8.92 -29.14
N TYR A 162 8.02 9.31 -27.94
CA TYR A 162 7.94 8.53 -26.71
C TYR A 162 6.93 9.17 -25.76
N GLU A 163 6.02 8.35 -25.23
CA GLU A 163 5.18 8.74 -24.09
C GLU A 163 6.09 8.87 -22.86
N THR A 164 6.17 10.05 -22.30
CA THR A 164 6.94 10.32 -21.09
C THR A 164 6.00 10.71 -19.97
N THR A 165 6.05 9.96 -18.89
CA THR A 165 5.20 10.21 -17.72
C THR A 165 6.05 10.32 -16.45
N ILE A 166 5.58 11.11 -15.49
CA ILE A 166 6.13 11.20 -14.14
C ILE A 166 5.08 10.67 -13.18
N ASP A 167 5.46 9.69 -12.34
CA ASP A 167 4.60 9.19 -11.27
C ASP A 167 5.05 9.77 -9.93
N LEU A 168 4.21 10.62 -9.35
CA LEU A 168 4.46 11.30 -8.08
C LEU A 168 3.65 10.63 -6.97
N THR A 169 4.29 10.36 -5.84
CA THR A 169 3.64 9.87 -4.63
C THR A 169 4.08 10.71 -3.44
N ILE A 170 3.11 11.07 -2.61
CA ILE A 170 3.26 11.83 -1.36
C ILE A 170 2.54 11.06 -0.24
N GLY A 171 3.17 10.94 0.93
CA GLY A 171 2.58 10.24 2.07
C GLY A 171 3.27 10.57 3.38
#